data_6d66d1339e4fd1c08fb689edd1ad0766
#
_entry.id   6d66d1339e4fd1c08fb689edd1ad0766
#
_cell.length_a   1.000
_cell.length_b   1.000
_cell.length_c   1.000
_cell.angle_alpha   90.00
_cell.angle_beta   90.00
_cell.angle_gamma   90.00
#
_symmetry.space_group_name_H-M   'P 1'
#
loop_
_entity.id
_entity.type
_entity.pdbx_description
1 polymer ?
#
loop_
_entity_poly.entity_id
_entity_poly.type
_entity_poly.pdbx_seq_one_letter_code
_entity_poly.pdbx_strand_id
1 'polypeptide(L)'
;MFYSIGIDVSMGKSTISIISTDGEVISEPFEIEHTKSGFNLILEKIKNIPKDNVKFVMESTGNYCKSILKIIIDNGYFVTVENPLTIKKYCDINIRKVKTDKKDALKIACYGSERWNKLIEYTPSDEIYSELRFLSRQYDEQMTLKVMKKIHLSGLIEVTFPG
;
A
#
# COMPACT_ATOMS: atom_id res chain seq x y z
N MET A 1 -4.21 -23.68 9.90
CA MET A 1 -3.02 -22.81 9.79
C MET A 1 -3.35 -21.70 8.83
N PHE A 2 -3.10 -20.45 9.18
CA PHE A 2 -3.45 -19.29 8.37
C PHE A 2 -2.16 -18.58 7.90
N TYR A 3 -2.26 -17.78 6.83
CA TYR A 3 -1.10 -17.20 6.16
C TYR A 3 -1.34 -15.74 5.82
N SER A 4 -0.46 -14.89 6.31
CA SER A 4 -0.44 -13.46 6.00
C SER A 4 0.55 -13.18 4.87
N ILE A 5 0.09 -12.51 3.82
CA ILE A 5 0.90 -12.07 2.69
C ILE A 5 1.06 -10.56 2.79
N GLY A 6 2.24 -10.13 3.22
CA GLY A 6 2.60 -8.72 3.28
C GLY A 6 3.07 -8.22 1.93
N ILE A 7 2.53 -7.09 1.51
CA ILE A 7 2.85 -6.43 0.24
C ILE A 7 3.38 -5.03 0.54
N ASP A 8 4.66 -4.80 0.25
CA ASP A 8 5.24 -3.47 0.18
C ASP A 8 5.16 -2.96 -1.26
N VAL A 9 4.32 -1.94 -1.48
CA VAL A 9 3.95 -1.46 -2.81
C VAL A 9 4.83 -0.30 -3.22
N SER A 10 5.45 -0.40 -4.39
CA SER A 10 6.14 0.68 -5.08
C SER A 10 5.61 0.90 -6.50
N MET A 11 6.16 1.86 -7.22
CA MET A 11 5.71 2.17 -8.57
C MET A 11 5.98 1.02 -9.54
N GLY A 12 4.93 0.36 -10.02
CA GLY A 12 4.98 -0.71 -11.03
C GLY A 12 5.40 -2.09 -10.50
N LYS A 13 5.90 -2.18 -9.27
CA LYS A 13 6.33 -3.42 -8.64
C LYS A 13 6.02 -3.46 -7.15
N SER A 14 6.02 -4.64 -6.56
CA SER A 14 5.86 -4.83 -5.12
C SER A 14 6.78 -5.91 -4.60
N THR A 15 7.22 -5.75 -3.35
CA THR A 15 7.90 -6.80 -2.61
C THR A 15 6.88 -7.59 -1.80
N ILE A 16 6.95 -8.90 -1.86
CA ILE A 16 6.02 -9.85 -1.23
C ILE A 16 6.75 -10.65 -0.18
N SER A 17 6.13 -10.85 0.97
CA SER A 17 6.55 -11.78 2.00
C SER A 17 5.37 -12.60 2.49
N ILE A 18 5.58 -13.90 2.74
CA ILE A 18 4.55 -14.84 3.17
C ILE A 18 4.95 -15.42 4.52
N ILE A 19 4.07 -15.26 5.51
CA ILE A 19 4.29 -15.74 6.88
C ILE A 19 3.07 -16.52 7.36
N SER A 20 3.29 -17.59 8.12
CA SER A 20 2.20 -18.25 8.84
C SER A 20 1.83 -17.51 10.12
N THR A 21 0.62 -17.76 10.65
CA THR A 21 0.23 -17.22 11.97
C THR A 21 1.06 -17.75 13.14
N ASP A 22 1.80 -18.83 12.93
CA ASP A 22 2.71 -19.40 13.92
C ASP A 22 4.12 -18.78 13.85
N GLY A 23 4.31 -17.78 12.95
CA GLY A 23 5.55 -17.01 12.80
C GLY A 23 6.57 -17.62 11.84
N GLU A 24 6.24 -18.70 11.14
CA GLU A 24 7.13 -19.32 10.15
C GLU A 24 7.13 -18.52 8.84
N VAL A 25 8.31 -18.18 8.34
CA VAL A 25 8.49 -17.55 7.03
C VAL A 25 8.40 -18.61 5.94
N ILE A 26 7.31 -18.60 5.18
CA ILE A 26 7.04 -19.60 4.13
C ILE A 26 7.83 -19.30 2.85
N SER A 27 8.10 -18.04 2.58
CA SER A 27 8.89 -17.63 1.43
C SER A 27 9.76 -16.43 1.76
N GLU A 28 11.04 -16.52 1.39
CA GLU A 28 11.92 -15.34 1.35
C GLU A 28 11.26 -14.22 0.54
N PRO A 29 11.44 -12.94 0.96
CA PRO A 29 10.88 -11.81 0.26
C PRO A 29 11.30 -11.77 -1.22
N PHE A 30 10.34 -11.66 -2.12
CA PHE A 30 10.55 -11.61 -3.57
C PHE A 30 9.77 -10.46 -4.21
N GLU A 31 10.25 -9.98 -5.35
CA GLU A 31 9.60 -8.91 -6.10
C GLU A 31 8.65 -9.49 -7.16
N ILE A 32 7.55 -8.77 -7.38
CA ILE A 32 6.62 -9.00 -8.48
C ILE A 32 6.32 -7.69 -9.20
N GLU A 33 6.03 -7.77 -10.49
CA GLU A 33 5.41 -6.68 -11.25
C GLU A 33 3.89 -6.66 -11.04
N HIS A 34 3.25 -5.48 -11.20
CA HIS A 34 1.79 -5.33 -11.10
C HIS A 34 1.09 -5.84 -12.38
N THR A 35 1.39 -7.07 -12.76
CA THR A 35 0.84 -7.79 -13.92
C THR A 35 0.18 -9.08 -13.48
N LYS A 36 -0.65 -9.67 -14.36
CA LYS A 36 -1.23 -11.00 -14.10
C LYS A 36 -0.15 -12.08 -13.92
N SER A 37 0.94 -12.00 -14.68
CA SER A 37 2.07 -12.92 -14.55
C SER A 37 2.80 -12.77 -13.22
N GLY A 38 3.02 -11.53 -12.75
CA GLY A 38 3.60 -11.28 -11.43
C GLY A 38 2.71 -11.82 -10.30
N PHE A 39 1.39 -11.65 -10.41
CA PHE A 39 0.47 -12.21 -9.42
C PHE A 39 0.46 -13.75 -9.43
N ASN A 40 0.60 -14.39 -10.58
CA ASN A 40 0.68 -15.85 -10.67
C ASN A 40 1.87 -16.42 -9.88
N LEU A 41 2.98 -15.68 -9.74
CA LEU A 41 4.09 -16.10 -8.89
C LEU A 41 3.70 -16.23 -7.40
N ILE A 42 2.80 -15.36 -6.93
CA ILE A 42 2.24 -15.50 -5.58
C ILE A 42 1.34 -16.74 -5.52
N LEU A 43 0.44 -16.89 -6.50
CA LEU A 43 -0.49 -18.03 -6.55
C LEU A 43 0.23 -19.38 -6.57
N GLU A 44 1.34 -19.49 -7.27
CA GLU A 44 2.17 -20.71 -7.27
C GLU A 44 2.70 -21.06 -5.88
N LYS A 45 3.10 -20.05 -5.10
CA LYS A 45 3.60 -20.26 -3.74
C LYS A 45 2.52 -20.66 -2.75
N ILE A 46 1.27 -20.24 -2.97
CA ILE A 46 0.14 -20.52 -2.08
C ILE A 46 -0.86 -21.55 -2.65
N LYS A 47 -0.54 -22.20 -3.76
CA LYS A 47 -1.45 -23.11 -4.49
C LYS A 47 -2.06 -24.23 -3.64
N ASN A 48 -1.35 -24.67 -2.61
CA ASN A 48 -1.79 -25.74 -1.72
C ASN A 48 -2.53 -25.21 -0.47
N ILE A 49 -2.74 -23.90 -0.37
CA ILE A 49 -3.38 -23.24 0.76
C ILE A 49 -4.81 -22.85 0.37
N PRO A 50 -5.82 -23.23 1.13
CA PRO A 50 -7.20 -22.77 0.90
C PRO A 50 -7.27 -21.23 0.94
N LYS A 51 -8.06 -20.62 0.05
CA LYS A 51 -8.18 -19.15 -0.04
C LYS A 51 -8.60 -18.50 1.28
N ASP A 52 -9.51 -19.14 2.02
CA ASP A 52 -10.00 -18.65 3.31
C ASP A 52 -8.92 -18.60 4.38
N ASN A 53 -7.82 -19.31 4.16
CA ASN A 53 -6.68 -19.33 5.06
C ASN A 53 -5.57 -18.31 4.65
N VAL A 54 -5.83 -17.47 3.65
CA VAL A 54 -4.88 -16.49 3.14
C VAL A 54 -5.47 -15.08 3.25
N LYS A 55 -4.72 -14.15 3.84
CA LYS A 55 -5.07 -12.73 3.84
C LYS A 55 -3.90 -11.90 3.31
N PHE A 56 -4.20 -11.03 2.37
CA PHE A 56 -3.26 -10.04 1.87
C PHE A 56 -3.33 -8.78 2.71
N VAL A 57 -2.16 -8.25 3.05
CA VAL A 57 -2.01 -7.03 3.85
C VAL A 57 -1.08 -6.08 3.12
N MET A 58 -1.49 -4.84 2.92
CA MET A 58 -0.66 -3.82 2.28
C MET A 58 -0.82 -2.46 2.94
N GLU A 59 0.16 -1.59 2.75
CA GLU A 59 0.06 -0.19 3.14
C GLU A 59 -0.66 0.64 2.09
N SER A 60 -1.38 1.67 2.53
CA SER A 60 -1.99 2.66 1.66
C SER A 60 -0.93 3.62 1.08
N THR A 61 -0.29 3.22 -0.02
CA THR A 61 0.73 3.99 -0.75
C THR A 61 0.15 4.77 -1.95
N GLY A 62 -0.92 5.51 -1.72
CA GLY A 62 -1.54 6.35 -2.75
C GLY A 62 -2.15 5.54 -3.91
N ASN A 63 -1.84 5.95 -5.16
CA ASN A 63 -2.43 5.32 -6.35
C ASN A 63 -1.73 4.03 -6.79
N TYR A 64 -0.51 3.75 -6.30
CA TYR A 64 0.28 2.60 -6.77
C TYR A 64 -0.29 1.25 -6.34
N CYS A 65 -1.02 1.21 -5.21
CA CYS A 65 -1.65 -0.02 -4.73
C CYS A 65 -2.88 -0.45 -5.53
N LYS A 66 -3.51 0.44 -6.32
CA LYS A 66 -4.79 0.15 -6.98
C LYS A 66 -4.73 -1.02 -7.96
N SER A 67 -3.65 -1.14 -8.73
CA SER A 67 -3.52 -2.20 -9.74
C SER A 67 -3.40 -3.59 -9.11
N ILE A 68 -2.51 -3.74 -8.11
CA ILE A 68 -2.34 -5.01 -7.42
C ILE A 68 -3.57 -5.35 -6.56
N LEU A 69 -4.17 -4.35 -5.91
CA LEU A 69 -5.39 -4.49 -5.12
C LEU A 69 -6.54 -5.04 -5.97
N LYS A 70 -6.75 -4.47 -7.17
CA LYS A 70 -7.76 -4.95 -8.11
C LYS A 70 -7.53 -6.41 -8.49
N ILE A 71 -6.30 -6.79 -8.82
CA ILE A 71 -5.97 -8.18 -9.18
C ILE A 71 -6.29 -9.14 -8.02
N ILE A 72 -5.97 -8.78 -6.77
CA ILE A 72 -6.26 -9.60 -5.59
C ILE A 72 -7.78 -9.80 -5.42
N ILE A 73 -8.55 -8.71 -5.49
CA ILE A 73 -10.00 -8.71 -5.35
C ILE A 73 -10.66 -9.52 -6.48
N ASP A 74 -10.25 -9.29 -7.74
CA ASP A 74 -10.78 -10.00 -8.91
C ASP A 74 -10.54 -11.52 -8.83
N ASN A 75 -9.51 -11.94 -8.10
CA ASN A 75 -9.23 -13.35 -7.81
C ASN A 75 -9.93 -13.88 -6.55
N GLY A 76 -10.74 -13.08 -5.87
CA GLY A 76 -11.56 -13.48 -4.72
C GLY A 76 -10.76 -13.77 -3.45
N TYR A 77 -9.65 -13.07 -3.24
CA TYR A 77 -8.87 -13.14 -2.00
C TYR A 77 -9.23 -11.99 -1.06
N PHE A 78 -9.20 -12.28 0.24
CA PHE A 78 -9.26 -11.27 1.27
C PHE A 78 -8.04 -10.35 1.18
N VAL A 79 -8.27 -9.05 1.20
CA VAL A 79 -7.20 -8.03 1.25
C VAL A 79 -7.57 -6.94 2.24
N THR A 80 -6.60 -6.45 3.00
CA THR A 80 -6.72 -5.26 3.84
C THR A 80 -5.70 -4.22 3.43
N VAL A 81 -6.11 -2.96 3.49
CA VAL A 81 -5.25 -1.79 3.21
C VAL A 81 -5.12 -0.97 4.48
N GLU A 82 -3.96 -1.02 5.07
CA GLU A 82 -3.68 -0.41 6.37
C GLU A 82 -3.07 0.99 6.24
N ASN A 83 -3.31 1.81 7.25
CA ASN A 83 -2.65 3.11 7.32
C ASN A 83 -1.15 2.93 7.60
N PRO A 84 -0.25 3.56 6.82
CA PRO A 84 1.20 3.49 7.03
C PRO A 84 1.64 3.82 8.47
N LEU A 85 0.96 4.76 9.12
CA LEU A 85 1.25 5.11 10.52
C LEU A 85 0.95 3.96 11.48
N THR A 86 -0.06 3.13 11.19
CA THR A 86 -0.41 1.96 12.01
C THR A 86 0.67 0.90 11.92
N ILE A 87 1.13 0.59 10.71
CA ILE A 87 2.22 -0.37 10.49
C ILE A 87 3.53 0.16 11.07
N LYS A 88 3.84 1.44 10.88
CA LYS A 88 5.02 2.07 11.45
C LYS A 88 5.04 1.97 12.98
N LYS A 89 3.95 2.33 13.66
CA LYS A 89 3.84 2.22 15.13
C LYS A 89 4.06 0.79 15.60
N TYR A 90 3.51 -0.20 14.89
CA TYR A 90 3.73 -1.61 15.19
C TYR A 90 5.22 -1.98 15.08
N CYS A 91 5.88 -1.55 14.00
CA CYS A 91 7.28 -1.82 13.75
C CYS A 91 8.23 -1.13 14.76
N ASP A 92 7.91 0.09 15.19
CA ASP A 92 8.73 0.84 16.16
C ASP A 92 8.77 0.15 17.54
N ILE A 93 7.74 -0.62 17.86
CA ILE A 93 7.67 -1.38 19.12
C ILE A 93 8.45 -2.70 19.02
N ASN A 94 8.44 -3.36 17.87
CA ASN A 94 8.82 -4.77 17.76
C ASN A 94 10.12 -5.05 16.98
N ILE A 95 10.70 -4.10 16.22
CA ILE A 95 11.81 -4.42 15.29
C ILE A 95 12.90 -3.35 15.29
N ARG A 96 14.18 -3.78 15.44
CA ARG A 96 15.38 -2.91 15.30
C ARG A 96 15.45 -2.28 13.91
N LYS A 97 15.80 -0.98 13.87
CA LYS A 97 15.86 -0.10 12.68
C LYS A 97 16.91 -0.56 11.66
N VAL A 98 16.51 -1.35 10.68
CA VAL A 98 17.25 -1.48 9.41
C VAL A 98 16.23 -1.45 8.27
N LYS A 99 16.28 -0.40 7.47
CA LYS A 99 15.34 -0.14 6.38
C LYS A 99 15.81 -0.82 5.09
N THR A 100 15.08 -1.82 4.61
CA THR A 100 15.17 -2.38 3.26
C THR A 100 13.78 -2.85 2.86
N ASP A 101 13.39 -2.73 1.59
CA ASP A 101 12.08 -3.12 1.05
C ASP A 101 11.72 -4.57 1.41
N LYS A 102 12.70 -5.47 1.40
CA LYS A 102 12.53 -6.87 1.84
C LYS A 102 12.08 -6.98 3.30
N LYS A 103 12.59 -6.11 4.17
CA LYS A 103 12.19 -6.08 5.58
C LYS A 103 10.84 -5.43 5.79
N ASP A 104 10.47 -4.47 4.93
CA ASP A 104 9.19 -3.78 5.06
C ASP A 104 8.04 -4.70 4.65
N ALA A 105 8.14 -5.47 3.56
CA ALA A 105 7.17 -6.51 3.23
C ALA A 105 7.02 -7.58 4.33
N LEU A 106 8.14 -7.99 4.95
CA LEU A 106 8.12 -8.93 6.06
C LEU A 106 7.41 -8.35 7.30
N LYS A 107 7.65 -7.08 7.63
CA LYS A 107 6.97 -6.39 8.74
C LYS A 107 5.46 -6.31 8.53
N ILE A 108 5.04 -5.99 7.28
CA ILE A 108 3.63 -5.97 6.91
C ILE A 108 3.01 -7.37 7.07
N ALA A 109 3.72 -8.43 6.66
CA ALA A 109 3.26 -9.80 6.83
C ALA A 109 3.16 -10.20 8.32
N CYS A 110 4.14 -9.84 9.15
CA CYS A 110 4.11 -10.05 10.60
C CYS A 110 2.93 -9.33 11.26
N TYR A 111 2.71 -8.06 10.91
CA TYR A 111 1.55 -7.30 11.37
C TYR A 111 0.24 -8.04 11.08
N GLY A 112 0.10 -8.53 9.85
CA GLY A 112 -1.09 -9.26 9.43
C GLY A 112 -1.27 -10.59 10.15
N SER A 113 -0.19 -11.34 10.38
CA SER A 113 -0.25 -12.63 11.08
C SER A 113 -0.67 -12.46 12.55
N GLU A 114 -0.08 -11.51 13.27
CA GLU A 114 -0.42 -11.23 14.67
C GLU A 114 -1.83 -10.64 14.86
N ARG A 115 -2.32 -9.92 13.85
CA ARG A 115 -3.64 -9.28 13.90
C ARG A 115 -4.69 -9.97 13.03
N TRP A 116 -4.49 -11.19 12.67
CA TRP A 116 -5.32 -11.97 11.74
C TRP A 116 -6.82 -11.79 11.96
N ASN A 117 -7.28 -11.91 13.19
CA ASN A 117 -8.71 -11.81 13.55
C ASN A 117 -9.23 -10.37 13.64
N LYS A 118 -8.35 -9.37 13.56
CA LYS A 118 -8.70 -7.94 13.66
C LYS A 118 -8.61 -7.22 12.31
N LEU A 119 -8.11 -7.90 11.27
CA LEU A 119 -8.02 -7.33 9.94
C LEU A 119 -9.43 -7.13 9.37
N ILE A 120 -9.66 -5.95 8.82
CA ILE A 120 -10.92 -5.57 8.16
C ILE A 120 -10.70 -5.69 6.66
N GLU A 121 -11.61 -6.40 5.98
CA GLU A 121 -11.54 -6.53 4.53
C GLU A 121 -11.73 -5.18 3.85
N TYR A 122 -10.89 -4.91 2.87
CA TYR A 122 -11.00 -3.71 2.06
C TYR A 122 -12.23 -3.79 1.18
N THR A 123 -13.11 -2.81 1.34
CA THR A 123 -14.26 -2.61 0.46
C THR A 123 -13.92 -1.48 -0.51
N PRO A 124 -13.96 -1.71 -1.83
CA PRO A 124 -13.79 -0.63 -2.80
C PRO A 124 -14.78 0.51 -2.48
N SER A 125 -14.27 1.72 -2.31
CA SER A 125 -15.15 2.88 -2.18
C SER A 125 -15.92 3.06 -3.48
N ASP A 126 -17.18 3.48 -3.38
CA ASP A 126 -18.02 3.80 -4.53
C ASP A 126 -17.24 4.66 -5.53
N GLU A 127 -17.40 4.38 -6.82
CA GLU A 127 -16.68 5.08 -7.90
C GLU A 127 -16.80 6.60 -7.75
N ILE A 128 -18.00 7.07 -7.39
CA ILE A 128 -18.32 8.47 -7.13
C ILE A 128 -17.44 9.07 -6.03
N TYR A 129 -17.26 8.38 -4.91
CA TYR A 129 -16.40 8.87 -3.82
C TYR A 129 -14.91 8.87 -4.20
N SER A 130 -14.48 7.93 -5.03
CA SER A 130 -13.12 7.88 -5.55
C SER A 130 -12.86 9.05 -6.48
N GLU A 131 -13.80 9.38 -7.35
CA GLU A 131 -13.75 10.51 -8.27
C GLU A 131 -13.79 11.85 -7.53
N LEU A 132 -14.69 12.01 -6.55
CA LEU A 132 -14.75 13.19 -5.71
C LEU A 132 -13.45 13.46 -4.95
N ARG A 133 -12.82 12.42 -4.39
CA ARG A 133 -11.50 12.55 -3.74
C ARG A 133 -10.41 12.96 -4.72
N PHE A 134 -10.43 12.43 -5.93
CA PHE A 134 -9.49 12.81 -6.97
C PHE A 134 -9.66 14.27 -7.36
N LEU A 135 -10.88 14.71 -7.63
CA LEU A 135 -11.20 16.10 -7.98
C LEU A 135 -10.86 17.07 -6.86
N SER A 136 -11.16 16.71 -5.59
CA SER A 136 -10.79 17.53 -4.44
C SER A 136 -9.28 17.74 -4.35
N ARG A 137 -8.48 16.69 -4.52
CA ARG A 137 -7.01 16.82 -4.51
C ARG A 137 -6.50 17.70 -5.66
N GLN A 138 -7.06 17.55 -6.85
CA GLN A 138 -6.72 18.41 -7.98
C GLN A 138 -7.07 19.88 -7.72
N TYR A 139 -8.23 20.12 -7.12
CA TYR A 139 -8.63 21.48 -6.74
C TYR A 139 -7.65 22.11 -5.74
N ASP A 140 -7.29 21.40 -4.68
CA ASP A 140 -6.33 21.85 -3.66
C ASP A 140 -4.95 22.15 -4.27
N GLU A 141 -4.49 21.30 -5.18
CA GLU A 141 -3.24 21.49 -5.92
C GLU A 141 -3.27 22.75 -6.78
N GLN A 142 -4.35 22.96 -7.55
CA GLN A 142 -4.55 24.17 -8.38
C GLN A 142 -4.64 25.43 -7.52
N MET A 143 -5.31 25.37 -6.36
CA MET A 143 -5.37 26.49 -5.43
C MET A 143 -4.00 26.84 -4.86
N THR A 144 -3.20 25.84 -4.51
CA THR A 144 -1.82 26.04 -4.04
C THR A 144 -0.98 26.71 -5.12
N LEU A 145 -1.01 26.20 -6.35
CA LEU A 145 -0.31 26.79 -7.51
C LEU A 145 -0.75 28.24 -7.77
N LYS A 146 -2.05 28.53 -7.68
CA LYS A 146 -2.59 29.88 -7.82
C LYS A 146 -2.01 30.84 -6.79
N VAL A 147 -1.94 30.43 -5.52
CA VAL A 147 -1.36 31.25 -4.44
C VAL A 147 0.13 31.49 -4.69
N MET A 148 0.88 30.46 -5.03
CA MET A 148 2.32 30.57 -5.35
C MET A 148 2.56 31.54 -6.53
N LYS A 149 1.75 31.44 -7.60
CA LYS A 149 1.86 32.35 -8.75
C LYS A 149 1.52 33.79 -8.42
N LYS A 150 0.52 34.03 -7.55
CA LYS A 150 0.19 35.37 -7.08
C LYS A 150 1.35 36.00 -6.27
N ILE A 151 1.95 35.23 -5.36
CA ILE A 151 3.11 35.73 -4.56
C ILE A 151 4.28 36.07 -5.49
N HIS A 152 4.57 35.18 -6.45
CA HIS A 152 5.63 35.41 -7.43
C HIS A 152 5.37 36.67 -8.26
N LEU A 153 4.15 36.86 -8.74
CA LEU A 153 3.75 38.04 -9.52
C LEU A 153 3.88 39.33 -8.70
N SER A 154 3.42 39.33 -7.43
CA SER A 154 3.60 40.48 -6.55
C SER A 154 5.08 40.89 -6.39
N GLY A 155 5.97 39.89 -6.16
CA GLY A 155 7.40 40.16 -6.08
C GLY A 155 8.01 40.73 -7.38
N LEU A 156 7.55 40.25 -8.53
CA LEU A 156 7.97 40.81 -9.84
C LEU A 156 7.50 42.25 -10.03
N ILE A 157 6.25 42.56 -9.62
CA ILE A 157 5.72 43.93 -9.71
C ILE A 157 6.53 44.89 -8.81
N GLU A 158 6.84 44.51 -7.57
CA GLU A 158 7.61 45.31 -6.66
C GLU A 158 9.00 45.60 -7.21
N VAL A 159 9.67 44.65 -7.87
CA VAL A 159 10.98 44.83 -8.49
C VAL A 159 10.91 45.70 -9.74
N THR A 160 9.84 45.58 -10.54
CA THR A 160 9.74 46.26 -11.83
C THR A 160 9.16 47.67 -11.69
N PHE A 161 8.29 47.88 -10.72
CA PHE A 161 7.62 49.15 -10.46
C PHE A 161 7.74 49.54 -8.97
N PRO A 162 8.96 49.87 -8.50
CA PRO A 162 9.13 50.33 -7.14
C PRO A 162 8.40 51.64 -6.97
N GLY A 163 7.33 51.67 -6.15
CA GLY A 163 6.48 52.82 -5.84
C GLY A 163 7.18 53.87 -5.06
#